data_7319a9570233dc5c277d1d4fe65310fb
#
_entry.id   7319a9570233dc5c277d1d4fe65310fb
#
_cell.length_a   1.000
_cell.length_b   1.000
_cell.length_c   1.000
_cell.angle_alpha   90.00
_cell.angle_beta   90.00
_cell.angle_gamma   90.00
#
_symmetry.space_group_name_H-M   'P 1'
#
loop_
_entity.id
_entity.type
_entity.pdbx_description
1 polymer ?
#
loop_
_entity_poly.entity_id
_entity_poly.type
_entity_poly.pdbx_seq_one_letter_code
_entity_poly.pdbx_strand_id
1 'polypeptide(L)'
;MQFLKRLLKIGTAEVHSAIDGIEDPITMTEQGIRDMRQDLDKSLEALAQVKAMSIRAKNEVQEYAAKGEDYNEKAMLILKKAQSGDLDSSEADRLATEALIKKEEAAAGQKRALADKEKFDLNVSQMESNVQNIKQNISKWENELKILKSRVKVADATKTLNKQMAQIDSNGTVALLERMKEKVAQEEALSEAYGDIAHNAKSIDEEIDKAIDVSKTKAKSELEKLKEELGITHSKE
;
A
#
# COMPACT_ATOMS: atom_id res chain seq x y z
N MET A 1 -4.02 13.39 -15.32
CA MET A 1 -3.93 14.27 -14.12
C MET A 1 -4.33 15.73 -14.33
N GLN A 2 -4.44 16.26 -15.52
CA GLN A 2 -4.92 17.66 -15.73
C GLN A 2 -6.42 17.84 -15.52
N PHE A 3 -7.20 16.79 -15.69
CA PHE A 3 -8.67 16.79 -15.55
C PHE A 3 -9.10 17.02 -14.09
N LEU A 4 -8.47 16.35 -13.14
CA LEU A 4 -8.74 16.49 -11.70
C LEU A 4 -8.46 17.90 -11.16
N LYS A 5 -7.46 18.60 -11.73
CA LYS A 5 -7.18 20.01 -11.41
C LYS A 5 -8.27 20.96 -11.90
N ARG A 6 -9.00 20.61 -12.96
CA ARG A 6 -10.14 21.40 -13.46
C ARG A 6 -11.40 21.23 -12.59
N LEU A 7 -11.63 20.01 -12.07
CA LEU A 7 -12.77 19.75 -11.17
C LEU A 7 -12.63 20.51 -9.84
N LEU A 8 -11.44 20.60 -9.28
CA LEU A 8 -11.16 21.36 -8.04
C LEU A 8 -11.34 22.89 -8.21
N LYS A 9 -11.27 23.41 -9.45
CA LYS A 9 -11.43 24.84 -9.74
C LYS A 9 -12.89 25.27 -9.85
N ILE A 10 -13.83 24.33 -9.98
CA ILE A 10 -15.28 24.60 -10.09
C ILE A 10 -15.91 24.86 -8.72
N GLY A 11 -15.22 24.55 -7.62
CA GLY A 11 -15.77 24.67 -6.26
C GLY A 11 -15.90 26.07 -5.65
N THR A 12 -15.52 27.15 -6.36
CA THR A 12 -15.51 28.51 -5.77
C THR A 12 -16.14 29.63 -6.62
N ALA A 13 -16.75 29.34 -7.76
CA ALA A 13 -17.38 30.39 -8.57
C ALA A 13 -18.66 29.89 -9.27
N GLU A 14 -19.78 30.51 -8.93
CA GLU A 14 -21.05 30.57 -9.67
C GLU A 14 -21.59 29.25 -10.26
N VAL A 15 -22.20 28.44 -9.41
CA VAL A 15 -22.79 27.13 -9.74
C VAL A 15 -24.09 27.24 -10.57
N HIS A 16 -24.60 28.42 -10.89
CA HIS A 16 -25.94 28.57 -11.46
C HIS A 16 -26.04 28.65 -12.98
N SER A 17 -24.94 28.69 -13.73
CA SER A 17 -25.00 28.87 -15.19
C SER A 17 -24.32 27.81 -16.04
N ALA A 18 -23.66 26.79 -15.46
CA ALA A 18 -22.85 25.85 -16.20
C ALA A 18 -23.34 24.38 -16.19
N ILE A 19 -24.52 24.11 -15.64
CA ILE A 19 -25.02 22.72 -15.43
C ILE A 19 -25.59 22.09 -16.71
N ASP A 20 -25.99 22.88 -17.70
CA ASP A 20 -26.66 22.36 -18.90
C ASP A 20 -25.73 21.85 -20.03
N GLY A 21 -24.41 21.81 -19.82
CA GLY A 21 -23.44 21.41 -20.88
C GLY A 21 -22.29 20.55 -20.43
N ILE A 22 -22.21 20.13 -19.17
CA ILE A 22 -21.15 19.29 -18.64
C ILE A 22 -21.73 17.91 -18.33
N GLU A 23 -21.11 16.86 -18.86
CA GLU A 23 -21.36 15.47 -18.43
C GLU A 23 -21.51 15.42 -16.91
N ASP A 24 -22.54 14.72 -16.42
CA ASP A 24 -22.88 14.62 -15.00
C ASP A 24 -21.64 14.40 -14.13
N PRO A 25 -21.27 15.35 -13.24
CA PRO A 25 -20.07 15.24 -12.42
C PRO A 25 -20.03 13.98 -11.56
N ILE A 26 -21.20 13.44 -11.19
CA ILE A 26 -21.35 12.18 -10.46
C ILE A 26 -20.86 11.04 -11.34
N THR A 27 -21.38 10.92 -12.56
CA THR A 27 -21.00 9.87 -13.52
C THR A 27 -19.51 9.91 -13.83
N MET A 28 -18.95 11.11 -14.02
CA MET A 28 -17.50 11.27 -14.27
C MET A 28 -16.65 10.85 -13.07
N THR A 29 -17.08 11.20 -11.85
CA THR A 29 -16.37 10.79 -10.63
C THR A 29 -16.44 9.28 -10.43
N GLU A 30 -17.61 8.67 -10.67
CA GLU A 30 -17.78 7.23 -10.63
C GLU A 30 -16.88 6.50 -11.65
N GLN A 31 -16.77 7.04 -12.87
CA GLN A 31 -15.87 6.49 -13.87
C GLN A 31 -14.41 6.60 -13.42
N GLY A 32 -13.99 7.76 -12.90
CA GLY A 32 -12.65 7.95 -12.37
C GLY A 32 -12.30 6.97 -11.22
N ILE A 33 -13.27 6.67 -10.35
CA ILE A 33 -13.10 5.66 -9.30
C ILE A 33 -12.96 4.26 -9.90
N ARG A 34 -13.76 3.90 -10.92
CA ARG A 34 -13.63 2.61 -11.62
C ARG A 34 -12.26 2.47 -12.27
N ASP A 35 -11.78 3.51 -12.93
CA ASP A 35 -10.47 3.53 -13.58
C ASP A 35 -9.33 3.37 -12.56
N MET A 36 -9.41 4.08 -11.42
CA MET A 36 -8.44 3.93 -10.32
C MET A 36 -8.44 2.52 -9.72
N ARG A 37 -9.60 1.86 -9.59
CA ARG A 37 -9.68 0.46 -9.14
C ARG A 37 -9.02 -0.48 -10.13
N GLN A 38 -9.24 -0.29 -11.43
CA GLN A 38 -8.56 -1.07 -12.46
C GLN A 38 -7.04 -0.87 -12.43
N ASP A 39 -6.58 0.37 -12.19
CA ASP A 39 -5.15 0.66 -12.04
C ASP A 39 -4.58 0.05 -10.75
N LEU A 40 -5.38 -0.01 -9.68
CA LEU A 40 -5.02 -0.72 -8.45
C LEU A 40 -4.79 -2.21 -8.72
N ASP A 41 -5.72 -2.87 -9.44
CA ASP A 41 -5.60 -4.29 -9.76
C ASP A 41 -4.35 -4.59 -10.57
N LYS A 42 -4.05 -3.78 -11.61
CA LYS A 42 -2.82 -3.88 -12.39
C LYS A 42 -1.56 -3.67 -11.54
N SER A 43 -1.63 -2.70 -10.61
CA SER A 43 -0.50 -2.41 -9.71
C SER A 43 -0.25 -3.54 -8.72
N LEU A 44 -1.31 -4.19 -8.22
CA LEU A 44 -1.22 -5.36 -7.34
C LEU A 44 -0.64 -6.56 -8.08
N GLU A 45 -1.04 -6.79 -9.33
CA GLU A 45 -0.46 -7.85 -10.17
C GLU A 45 1.04 -7.60 -10.41
N ALA A 46 1.43 -6.40 -10.80
CA ALA A 46 2.82 -6.03 -10.99
C ALA A 46 3.64 -6.16 -9.68
N LEU A 47 3.07 -5.74 -8.54
CA LEU A 47 3.70 -5.92 -7.23
C LEU A 47 3.93 -7.41 -6.92
N ALA A 48 2.95 -8.27 -7.21
CA ALA A 48 3.09 -9.71 -7.00
C ALA A 48 4.22 -10.30 -7.86
N GLN A 49 4.35 -9.86 -9.12
CA GLN A 49 5.43 -10.29 -10.01
C GLN A 49 6.82 -9.87 -9.47
N VAL A 50 6.97 -8.62 -9.02
CA VAL A 50 8.26 -8.16 -8.47
C VAL A 50 8.59 -8.84 -7.15
N LYS A 51 7.59 -9.10 -6.28
CA LYS A 51 7.78 -9.91 -5.06
C LYS A 51 8.25 -11.34 -5.40
N ALA A 52 7.69 -11.95 -6.42
CA ALA A 52 8.14 -13.27 -6.87
C ALA A 52 9.59 -13.26 -7.36
N MET A 53 10.04 -12.17 -8.02
CA MET A 53 11.45 -11.99 -8.41
C MET A 53 12.36 -11.82 -7.19
N SER A 54 11.96 -11.05 -6.17
CA SER A 54 12.70 -10.92 -4.92
C SER A 54 12.85 -12.26 -4.20
N ILE A 55 11.77 -13.04 -4.10
CA ILE A 55 11.79 -14.38 -3.50
C ILE A 55 12.73 -15.31 -4.27
N ARG A 56 12.69 -15.28 -5.61
CA ARG A 56 13.62 -16.08 -6.44
C ARG A 56 15.06 -15.70 -6.19
N ALA A 57 15.37 -14.40 -6.22
CA ALA A 57 16.74 -13.93 -5.94
C ALA A 57 17.20 -14.32 -4.53
N LYS A 58 16.31 -14.25 -3.52
CA LYS A 58 16.59 -14.76 -2.17
C LYS A 58 16.96 -16.25 -2.17
N ASN A 59 16.21 -17.07 -2.90
CA ASN A 59 16.49 -18.51 -2.99
C ASN A 59 17.82 -18.76 -3.71
N GLU A 60 18.14 -18.01 -4.75
CA GLU A 60 19.44 -18.09 -5.44
C GLU A 60 20.61 -17.74 -4.51
N VAL A 61 20.46 -16.70 -3.66
CA VAL A 61 21.46 -16.37 -2.63
C VAL A 61 21.72 -17.57 -1.71
N GLN A 62 20.66 -18.24 -1.26
CA GLN A 62 20.77 -19.42 -0.38
C GLN A 62 21.40 -20.62 -1.10
N GLU A 63 21.03 -20.85 -2.36
CA GLU A 63 21.58 -21.93 -3.18
C GLU A 63 23.07 -21.74 -3.43
N TYR A 64 23.51 -20.54 -3.79
CA TYR A 64 24.92 -20.25 -3.97
C TYR A 64 25.71 -20.34 -2.67
N ALA A 65 25.14 -19.90 -1.54
CA ALA A 65 25.75 -20.05 -0.23
C ALA A 65 25.96 -21.53 0.11
N ALA A 66 24.92 -22.37 -0.07
CA ALA A 66 25.02 -23.80 0.18
C ALA A 66 26.05 -24.50 -0.74
N LYS A 67 26.08 -24.12 -2.04
CA LYS A 67 27.10 -24.61 -2.98
C LYS A 67 28.50 -24.22 -2.56
N GLY A 68 28.70 -22.99 -2.10
CA GLY A 68 30.00 -22.53 -1.60
C GLY A 68 30.49 -23.34 -0.39
N GLU A 69 29.59 -23.62 0.56
CA GLU A 69 29.90 -24.43 1.73
C GLU A 69 30.20 -25.87 1.36
N ASP A 70 29.41 -26.51 0.49
CA ASP A 70 29.64 -27.88 0.00
C ASP A 70 30.99 -28.01 -0.68
N TYR A 71 31.41 -27.06 -1.52
CA TYR A 71 32.74 -27.09 -2.12
C TYR A 71 33.87 -26.86 -1.12
N ASN A 72 33.66 -26.05 -0.10
CA ASN A 72 34.59 -25.85 1.00
C ASN A 72 34.78 -27.13 1.81
N GLU A 73 33.69 -27.81 2.16
CA GLU A 73 33.75 -29.11 2.87
C GLU A 73 34.43 -30.16 2.02
N LYS A 74 34.16 -30.24 0.70
CA LYS A 74 34.83 -31.16 -0.22
C LYS A 74 36.33 -30.90 -0.28
N ALA A 75 36.76 -29.64 -0.38
CA ALA A 75 38.18 -29.30 -0.37
C ALA A 75 38.85 -29.76 0.93
N MET A 76 38.22 -29.51 2.08
CA MET A 76 38.76 -29.99 3.38
C MET A 76 38.81 -31.51 3.48
N LEU A 77 37.79 -32.23 2.95
CA LEU A 77 37.74 -33.68 2.97
C LEU A 77 38.86 -34.28 2.09
N ILE A 78 39.11 -33.71 0.91
CA ILE A 78 40.17 -34.12 -0.02
C ILE A 78 41.53 -33.99 0.68
N LEU A 79 41.82 -32.85 1.32
CA LEU A 79 43.07 -32.62 2.02
C LEU A 79 43.25 -33.56 3.23
N LYS A 80 42.17 -33.89 3.96
CA LYS A 80 42.18 -34.87 5.04
C LYS A 80 42.57 -36.28 4.53
N LYS A 81 42.03 -36.69 3.37
CA LYS A 81 42.36 -37.98 2.75
C LYS A 81 43.82 -38.05 2.29
N ALA A 82 44.39 -36.94 1.83
CA ALA A 82 45.81 -36.89 1.53
C ALA A 82 46.66 -37.06 2.81
N GLN A 83 46.23 -36.42 3.92
CA GLN A 83 46.89 -36.51 5.20
C GLN A 83 46.84 -37.94 5.79
N SER A 84 45.75 -38.70 5.56
CA SER A 84 45.66 -40.12 5.99
C SER A 84 46.39 -41.09 5.06
N GLY A 85 46.90 -40.62 3.93
CA GLY A 85 47.57 -41.47 2.95
C GLY A 85 46.61 -42.19 1.97
N ASP A 86 45.31 -41.89 2.03
CA ASP A 86 44.27 -42.48 1.17
C ASP A 86 44.25 -41.85 -0.24
N LEU A 87 44.93 -40.71 -0.42
CA LEU A 87 45.02 -39.99 -1.67
C LEU A 87 46.44 -39.44 -1.89
N ASP A 88 46.92 -39.48 -3.12
CA ASP A 88 48.19 -38.87 -3.48
C ASP A 88 48.15 -37.34 -3.25
N SER A 89 49.22 -36.79 -2.67
CA SER A 89 49.29 -35.37 -2.30
C SER A 89 49.13 -34.44 -3.50
N SER A 90 49.75 -34.77 -4.64
CA SER A 90 49.65 -33.95 -5.86
C SER A 90 48.25 -33.94 -6.45
N GLU A 91 47.59 -35.09 -6.42
CA GLU A 91 46.18 -35.20 -6.89
C GLU A 91 45.22 -34.51 -5.91
N ALA A 92 45.49 -34.60 -4.60
CA ALA A 92 44.71 -33.89 -3.58
C ALA A 92 44.80 -32.36 -3.74
N ASP A 93 46.01 -31.84 -3.96
CA ASP A 93 46.22 -30.41 -4.19
C ASP A 93 45.49 -29.93 -5.44
N ARG A 94 45.51 -30.70 -6.54
CA ARG A 94 44.77 -30.40 -7.78
C ARG A 94 43.28 -30.35 -7.54
N LEU A 95 42.70 -31.39 -6.91
CA LEU A 95 41.27 -31.50 -6.66
C LEU A 95 40.77 -30.46 -5.63
N ALA A 96 41.56 -30.22 -4.57
CA ALA A 96 41.20 -29.18 -3.59
C ALA A 96 41.23 -27.80 -4.22
N THR A 97 42.22 -27.51 -5.08
CA THR A 97 42.27 -26.25 -5.82
C THR A 97 41.04 -26.08 -6.73
N GLU A 98 40.64 -27.13 -7.44
CA GLU A 98 39.45 -27.11 -8.27
C GLU A 98 38.15 -26.86 -7.46
N ALA A 99 38.05 -27.53 -6.30
CA ALA A 99 36.93 -27.29 -5.37
C ALA A 99 36.91 -25.85 -4.85
N LEU A 100 38.05 -25.26 -4.52
CA LEU A 100 38.16 -23.86 -4.08
C LEU A 100 37.82 -22.86 -5.20
N ILE A 101 38.19 -23.18 -6.46
CA ILE A 101 37.75 -22.39 -7.62
C ILE A 101 36.20 -22.41 -7.73
N LYS A 102 35.59 -23.59 -7.57
CA LYS A 102 34.10 -23.70 -7.58
C LYS A 102 33.45 -22.96 -6.43
N LYS A 103 34.07 -22.97 -5.24
CA LYS A 103 33.61 -22.13 -4.11
C LYS A 103 33.64 -20.64 -4.46
N GLU A 104 34.72 -20.17 -5.10
CA GLU A 104 34.82 -18.76 -5.49
C GLU A 104 33.81 -18.38 -6.58
N GLU A 105 33.56 -19.28 -7.55
CA GLU A 105 32.49 -19.10 -8.53
C GLU A 105 31.11 -19.00 -7.84
N ALA A 106 30.85 -19.83 -6.83
CA ALA A 106 29.61 -19.77 -6.04
C ALA A 106 29.51 -18.47 -5.25
N ALA A 107 30.61 -18.00 -4.62
CA ALA A 107 30.65 -16.73 -3.91
C ALA A 107 30.36 -15.54 -4.86
N ALA A 108 30.91 -15.54 -6.08
CA ALA A 108 30.63 -14.55 -7.09
C ALA A 108 29.15 -14.60 -7.56
N GLY A 109 28.56 -15.80 -7.67
CA GLY A 109 27.15 -16.00 -7.94
C GLY A 109 26.27 -15.44 -6.82
N GLN A 110 26.60 -15.77 -5.57
CA GLN A 110 25.89 -15.26 -4.38
C GLN A 110 25.89 -13.73 -4.32
N LYS A 111 27.03 -13.10 -4.58
CA LYS A 111 27.13 -11.64 -4.59
C LYS A 111 26.23 -10.99 -5.65
N ARG A 112 26.14 -11.59 -6.85
CA ARG A 112 25.22 -11.10 -7.90
C ARG A 112 23.77 -11.26 -7.50
N ALA A 113 23.39 -12.45 -7.02
CA ALA A 113 22.03 -12.71 -6.56
C ALA A 113 21.61 -11.81 -5.38
N LEU A 114 22.55 -11.46 -4.49
CA LEU A 114 22.30 -10.52 -3.39
C LEU A 114 22.00 -9.11 -3.93
N ALA A 115 22.78 -8.62 -4.89
CA ALA A 115 22.56 -7.33 -5.51
C ALA A 115 21.19 -7.27 -6.24
N ASP A 116 20.83 -8.34 -6.94
CA ASP A 116 19.51 -8.43 -7.60
C ASP A 116 18.37 -8.44 -6.57
N LYS A 117 18.53 -9.20 -5.46
CA LYS A 117 17.58 -9.21 -4.34
C LYS A 117 17.38 -7.82 -3.77
N GLU A 118 18.45 -7.09 -3.46
CA GLU A 118 18.36 -5.71 -2.92
C GLU A 118 17.62 -4.78 -3.88
N LYS A 119 17.89 -4.89 -5.18
CA LYS A 119 17.20 -4.11 -6.21
C LYS A 119 15.71 -4.44 -6.28
N PHE A 120 15.34 -5.72 -6.22
CA PHE A 120 13.93 -6.13 -6.23
C PHE A 120 13.23 -5.71 -4.94
N ASP A 121 13.86 -5.80 -3.77
CA ASP A 121 13.30 -5.36 -2.49
C ASP A 121 13.01 -3.85 -2.49
N LEU A 122 13.90 -3.04 -3.06
CA LEU A 122 13.67 -1.61 -3.24
C LEU A 122 12.46 -1.34 -4.15
N ASN A 123 12.37 -2.06 -5.27
CA ASN A 123 11.24 -1.94 -6.19
C ASN A 123 9.92 -2.37 -5.51
N VAL A 124 9.92 -3.45 -4.72
CA VAL A 124 8.77 -3.89 -3.93
C VAL A 124 8.30 -2.77 -3.01
N SER A 125 9.22 -2.17 -2.24
CA SER A 125 8.88 -1.08 -1.32
C SER A 125 8.28 0.13 -2.03
N GLN A 126 8.82 0.52 -3.18
CA GLN A 126 8.27 1.62 -3.99
C GLN A 126 6.88 1.28 -4.53
N MET A 127 6.67 0.06 -5.01
CA MET A 127 5.37 -0.37 -5.53
C MET A 127 4.32 -0.51 -4.43
N GLU A 128 4.69 -0.98 -3.23
CA GLU A 128 3.81 -1.02 -2.07
C GLU A 128 3.33 0.39 -1.68
N SER A 129 4.25 1.36 -1.66
CA SER A 129 3.91 2.77 -1.44
C SER A 129 2.93 3.30 -2.51
N ASN A 130 3.17 2.98 -3.79
CA ASN A 130 2.27 3.39 -4.86
C ASN A 130 0.88 2.76 -4.74
N VAL A 131 0.79 1.47 -4.42
CA VAL A 131 -0.47 0.76 -4.16
C VAL A 131 -1.22 1.41 -3.01
N GLN A 132 -0.54 1.75 -1.92
CA GLN A 132 -1.14 2.43 -0.78
C GLN A 132 -1.68 3.82 -1.16
N ASN A 133 -0.93 4.58 -1.95
CA ASN A 133 -1.38 5.88 -2.45
C ASN A 133 -2.63 5.77 -3.34
N ILE A 134 -2.69 4.75 -4.22
CA ILE A 134 -3.88 4.51 -5.05
C ILE A 134 -5.09 4.19 -4.17
N LYS A 135 -4.95 3.31 -3.17
CA LYS A 135 -6.02 2.96 -2.22
C LYS A 135 -6.54 4.19 -1.47
N GLN A 136 -5.64 5.04 -0.97
CA GLN A 136 -6.02 6.28 -0.29
C GLN A 136 -6.77 7.24 -1.23
N ASN A 137 -6.33 7.36 -2.47
CA ASN A 137 -7.01 8.20 -3.46
C ASN A 137 -8.40 7.67 -3.79
N ILE A 138 -8.57 6.35 -3.96
CA ILE A 138 -9.89 5.72 -4.17
C ILE A 138 -10.81 6.07 -3.00
N SER A 139 -10.39 5.83 -1.76
CA SER A 139 -11.18 6.13 -0.56
C SER A 139 -11.57 7.62 -0.49
N LYS A 140 -10.64 8.52 -0.80
CA LYS A 140 -10.91 9.97 -0.85
C LYS A 140 -11.98 10.30 -1.88
N TRP A 141 -11.86 9.78 -3.10
CA TRP A 141 -12.81 10.06 -4.17
C TRP A 141 -14.18 9.43 -3.94
N GLU A 142 -14.25 8.27 -3.29
CA GLU A 142 -15.51 7.65 -2.86
C GLU A 142 -16.25 8.54 -1.84
N ASN A 143 -15.52 9.14 -0.88
CA ASN A 143 -16.08 10.09 0.07
C ASN A 143 -16.57 11.38 -0.64
N GLU A 144 -15.76 11.93 -1.56
CA GLU A 144 -16.17 13.11 -2.34
C GLU A 144 -17.41 12.83 -3.19
N LEU A 145 -17.50 11.65 -3.81
CA LEU A 145 -18.66 11.21 -4.54
C LEU A 145 -19.93 11.18 -3.67
N LYS A 146 -19.80 10.69 -2.44
CA LYS A 146 -20.91 10.64 -1.46
C LYS A 146 -21.39 12.04 -1.12
N ILE A 147 -20.46 12.98 -0.86
CA ILE A 147 -20.76 14.39 -0.60
C ILE A 147 -21.44 15.02 -1.84
N LEU A 148 -20.90 14.79 -3.03
CA LEU A 148 -21.47 15.33 -4.27
C LEU A 148 -22.89 14.83 -4.50
N LYS A 149 -23.16 13.53 -4.31
CA LYS A 149 -24.51 12.96 -4.39
C LYS A 149 -25.48 13.59 -3.37
N SER A 150 -25.01 13.87 -2.16
CA SER A 150 -25.83 14.54 -1.14
C SER A 150 -26.15 15.99 -1.55
N ARG A 151 -25.18 16.74 -2.04
CA ARG A 151 -25.37 18.12 -2.52
C ARG A 151 -26.36 18.21 -3.69
N VAL A 152 -26.29 17.26 -4.63
CA VAL A 152 -27.25 17.21 -5.75
C VAL A 152 -28.67 16.95 -5.23
N LYS A 153 -28.86 16.02 -4.29
CA LYS A 153 -30.16 15.77 -3.66
C LYS A 153 -30.75 17.02 -2.98
N VAL A 154 -29.91 17.77 -2.25
CA VAL A 154 -30.31 19.02 -1.59
C VAL A 154 -30.69 20.07 -2.64
N ALA A 155 -29.93 20.23 -3.71
CA ALA A 155 -30.21 21.15 -4.79
C ALA A 155 -31.55 20.82 -5.49
N ASP A 156 -31.81 19.54 -5.77
CA ASP A 156 -33.10 19.10 -6.38
C ASP A 156 -34.28 19.31 -5.44
N ALA A 157 -34.10 19.06 -4.15
CA ALA A 157 -35.15 19.35 -3.15
C ALA A 157 -35.44 20.86 -3.08
N THR A 158 -34.40 21.70 -3.09
CA THR A 158 -34.55 23.18 -3.11
C THR A 158 -35.21 23.66 -4.38
N LYS A 159 -34.86 23.11 -5.55
CA LYS A 159 -35.46 23.43 -6.84
C LYS A 159 -36.95 23.06 -6.85
N THR A 160 -37.32 21.91 -6.30
CA THR A 160 -38.71 21.45 -6.18
C THR A 160 -39.49 22.36 -5.24
N LEU A 161 -38.90 22.75 -4.11
CA LEU A 161 -39.48 23.72 -3.17
C LEU A 161 -39.76 25.07 -3.85
N ASN A 162 -38.76 25.63 -4.52
CA ASN A 162 -38.91 26.91 -5.22
C ASN A 162 -39.99 26.86 -6.31
N LYS A 163 -40.13 25.74 -7.03
CA LYS A 163 -41.22 25.53 -7.99
C LYS A 163 -42.59 25.49 -7.31
N GLN A 164 -42.73 24.81 -6.18
CA GLN A 164 -43.97 24.75 -5.41
C GLN A 164 -44.34 26.13 -4.84
N MET A 165 -43.34 26.87 -4.34
CA MET A 165 -43.54 28.24 -3.83
C MET A 165 -44.02 29.20 -4.94
N ALA A 166 -43.54 29.05 -6.15
CA ALA A 166 -43.97 29.86 -7.29
C ALA A 166 -45.43 29.55 -7.76
N GLN A 167 -46.00 28.44 -7.31
CA GLN A 167 -47.36 27.99 -7.67
C GLN A 167 -48.44 28.21 -6.59
N ILE A 168 -48.06 28.66 -5.38
CA ILE A 168 -48.96 28.76 -4.23
C ILE A 168 -49.22 30.21 -3.84
N ASP A 169 -50.47 30.58 -3.84
CA ASP A 169 -51.04 31.82 -3.30
C ASP A 169 -50.93 31.82 -1.76
N SER A 170 -50.70 32.95 -1.15
CA SER A 170 -49.95 33.24 0.07
C SER A 170 -50.53 32.82 1.45
N ASN A 171 -51.46 31.89 1.62
CA ASN A 171 -52.13 31.67 2.91
C ASN A 171 -51.92 30.26 3.58
N GLY A 172 -51.24 29.31 2.91
CA GLY A 172 -50.92 27.99 3.50
C GLY A 172 -49.43 27.75 3.74
N THR A 173 -48.59 28.70 3.44
CA THR A 173 -47.20 28.50 3.05
C THR A 173 -46.20 28.53 4.21
N VAL A 174 -46.50 29.23 5.31
CA VAL A 174 -45.53 29.42 6.42
C VAL A 174 -45.25 28.12 7.15
N ALA A 175 -46.27 27.32 7.46
CA ALA A 175 -46.12 26.04 8.15
C ALA A 175 -45.45 24.95 7.28
N LEU A 176 -45.63 25.02 5.94
CA LEU A 176 -44.94 24.12 5.01
C LEU A 176 -43.46 24.51 4.88
N LEU A 177 -43.16 25.79 4.85
CA LEU A 177 -41.80 26.35 4.82
C LEU A 177 -40.98 25.99 6.07
N GLU A 178 -41.59 26.07 7.27
CA GLU A 178 -40.91 25.65 8.49
C GLU A 178 -40.58 24.18 8.48
N ARG A 179 -41.52 23.30 8.09
CA ARG A 179 -41.27 21.85 7.99
C ARG A 179 -40.18 21.48 6.97
N MET A 180 -40.14 22.22 5.85
CA MET A 180 -39.12 21.92 4.82
C MET A 180 -37.76 22.50 5.17
N LYS A 181 -37.70 23.67 5.85
CA LYS A 181 -36.46 24.20 6.42
C LYS A 181 -35.87 23.26 7.46
N GLU A 182 -36.73 22.69 8.30
CA GLU A 182 -36.35 21.68 9.27
C GLU A 182 -35.80 20.38 8.62
N LYS A 183 -36.44 19.97 7.51
CA LYS A 183 -35.99 18.77 6.75
C LYS A 183 -34.67 19.00 6.01
N VAL A 184 -34.46 20.20 5.45
CA VAL A 184 -33.15 20.57 4.85
C VAL A 184 -32.05 20.63 5.92
N ALA A 185 -32.34 21.26 7.07
CA ALA A 185 -31.39 21.29 8.19
C ALA A 185 -31.06 19.89 8.73
N GLN A 186 -32.04 18.98 8.72
CA GLN A 186 -31.84 17.58 9.11
C GLN A 186 -30.98 16.81 8.11
N GLU A 187 -31.13 17.02 6.81
CA GLU A 187 -30.32 16.42 5.76
C GLU A 187 -28.88 17.01 5.74
N GLU A 188 -28.75 18.33 6.00
CA GLU A 188 -27.44 18.97 6.15
C GLU A 188 -26.70 18.43 7.39
N ALA A 189 -27.38 18.34 8.54
CA ALA A 189 -26.82 17.77 9.76
C ALA A 189 -26.44 16.28 9.60
N LEU A 190 -27.24 15.51 8.86
CA LEU A 190 -26.93 14.13 8.49
C LEU A 190 -25.70 14.04 7.58
N SER A 191 -25.57 14.95 6.62
CA SER A 191 -24.41 15.03 5.72
C SER A 191 -23.14 15.41 6.48
N GLU A 192 -23.24 16.34 7.44
CA GLU A 192 -22.14 16.75 8.30
C GLU A 192 -21.75 15.62 9.29
N ALA A 193 -22.74 14.96 9.93
CA ALA A 193 -22.53 13.81 10.78
C ALA A 193 -21.87 12.63 10.05
N TYR A 194 -22.24 12.37 8.80
CA TYR A 194 -21.57 11.36 7.97
C TYR A 194 -20.14 11.79 7.59
N GLY A 195 -19.88 13.07 7.40
CA GLY A 195 -18.55 13.64 7.21
C GLY A 195 -17.67 13.43 8.44
N ASP A 196 -18.21 13.73 9.63
CA ASP A 196 -17.52 13.57 10.92
C ASP A 196 -17.26 12.10 11.27
N ILE A 197 -18.22 11.21 11.01
CA ILE A 197 -18.06 9.77 11.20
C ILE A 197 -16.96 9.22 10.28
N ALA A 198 -16.92 9.66 9.02
CA ALA A 198 -15.89 9.27 8.08
C ALA A 198 -14.50 9.81 8.47
N HIS A 199 -14.44 11.00 9.07
CA HIS A 199 -13.21 11.59 9.60
C HIS A 199 -12.74 10.87 10.87
N ASN A 200 -13.66 10.55 11.80
CA ASN A 200 -13.36 9.84 13.04
C ASN A 200 -12.99 8.37 12.81
N ALA A 201 -13.63 7.67 11.86
CA ALA A 201 -13.24 6.33 11.48
C ALA A 201 -11.80 6.27 10.93
N LYS A 202 -11.40 7.30 10.18
CA LYS A 202 -10.04 7.43 9.65
C LYS A 202 -9.01 7.72 10.75
N SER A 203 -9.38 8.51 11.76
CA SER A 203 -8.56 8.80 12.95
C SER A 203 -8.41 7.55 13.82
N ILE A 204 -9.45 6.76 14.00
CA ILE A 204 -9.42 5.52 14.79
C ILE A 204 -8.60 4.45 14.08
N ASP A 205 -8.71 4.29 12.76
CA ASP A 205 -7.87 3.35 12.00
C ASP A 205 -6.38 3.77 12.04
N GLU A 206 -6.08 5.07 11.96
CA GLU A 206 -4.72 5.57 12.13
C GLU A 206 -4.20 5.43 13.57
N GLU A 207 -5.04 5.56 14.59
CA GLU A 207 -4.69 5.30 15.99
C GLU A 207 -4.53 3.81 16.27
N ILE A 208 -5.35 2.96 15.68
CA ILE A 208 -5.24 1.51 15.73
C ILE A 208 -3.96 1.06 15.03
N ASP A 209 -3.63 1.58 13.86
CA ASP A 209 -2.38 1.29 13.16
C ASP A 209 -1.14 1.77 13.93
N LYS A 210 -1.22 2.91 14.61
CA LYS A 210 -0.16 3.39 15.52
C LYS A 210 -0.06 2.56 16.81
N ALA A 211 -1.19 2.07 17.33
CA ALA A 211 -1.23 1.21 18.51
C ALA A 211 -0.87 -0.26 18.18
N ILE A 212 -1.13 -0.71 16.96
CA ILE A 212 -0.80 -2.05 16.44
C ILE A 212 0.60 -2.07 15.79
N ASP A 213 1.54 -1.26 16.20
CA ASP A 213 2.96 -1.58 16.00
C ASP A 213 3.42 -2.72 16.96
N VAL A 214 2.47 -3.66 17.17
CA VAL A 214 2.59 -4.89 17.97
C VAL A 214 3.66 -5.82 17.36
N SER A 215 3.93 -5.72 16.06
CA SER A 215 4.99 -6.52 15.42
C SER A 215 6.37 -6.07 15.88
N LYS A 216 6.62 -4.77 16.05
CA LYS A 216 7.89 -4.26 16.60
C LYS A 216 8.01 -4.54 18.10
N THR A 217 6.91 -4.50 18.84
CA THR A 217 6.91 -4.79 20.29
C THR A 217 7.12 -6.28 20.54
N LYS A 218 6.50 -7.17 19.75
CA LYS A 218 6.78 -8.63 19.80
C LYS A 218 8.19 -8.97 19.37
N ALA A 219 8.68 -8.40 18.26
CA ALA A 219 10.05 -8.61 17.80
C ALA A 219 11.10 -8.11 18.81
N LYS A 220 10.84 -7.00 19.52
CA LYS A 220 11.70 -6.54 20.63
C LYS A 220 11.65 -7.52 21.82
N SER A 221 10.48 -8.01 22.20
CA SER A 221 10.34 -8.98 23.28
C SER A 221 10.98 -10.34 22.96
N GLU A 222 10.89 -10.82 21.72
CA GLU A 222 11.60 -12.02 21.27
C GLU A 222 13.11 -11.79 21.18
N LEU A 223 13.56 -10.62 20.75
CA LEU A 223 14.97 -10.26 20.74
C LEU A 223 15.55 -10.18 22.17
N GLU A 224 14.81 -9.66 23.14
CA GLU A 224 15.24 -9.65 24.55
C GLU A 224 15.34 -11.07 25.13
N LYS A 225 14.36 -11.93 24.85
CA LYS A 225 14.42 -13.35 25.25
C LYS A 225 15.61 -14.10 24.64
N LEU A 226 15.88 -13.89 23.35
CA LEU A 226 17.04 -14.46 22.68
C LEU A 226 18.36 -13.94 23.25
N LYS A 227 18.42 -12.67 23.66
CA LYS A 227 19.59 -12.09 24.34
C LYS A 227 19.80 -12.68 25.74
N GLU A 228 18.70 -12.92 26.49
CA GLU A 228 18.77 -13.62 27.79
C GLU A 228 19.21 -15.07 27.63
N GLU A 229 18.67 -15.80 26.65
CA GLU A 229 19.08 -17.20 26.36
C GLU A 229 20.54 -17.32 25.91
N LEU A 230 21.07 -16.31 25.22
CA LEU A 230 22.48 -16.26 24.77
C LEU A 230 23.43 -15.63 25.80
N GLY A 231 22.93 -15.21 26.98
CA GLY A 231 23.77 -14.62 28.04
C GLY A 231 24.37 -13.25 27.69
N ILE A 232 23.83 -12.55 26.67
CA ILE A 232 24.28 -11.24 26.21
C ILE A 232 23.50 -10.15 26.97
N THR A 233 23.78 -9.97 28.24
CA THR A 233 23.30 -8.83 29.02
C THR A 233 24.25 -7.65 28.84
N HIS A 234 23.80 -6.55 28.27
CA HIS A 234 24.53 -5.29 28.31
C HIS A 234 24.61 -4.79 29.75
N SER A 235 25.83 -4.77 30.31
CA SER A 235 26.18 -3.96 31.48
C SER A 235 25.77 -2.50 31.18
N LYS A 236 24.95 -1.94 32.04
CA LYS A 236 24.78 -0.49 32.12
C LYS A 236 26.06 0.12 32.68
N GLU A 237 26.67 0.99 31.91
CA GLU A 237 27.35 2.18 32.42
C GLU A 237 26.52 3.43 32.07
#